data_b95b753003ec195ab1d7fff78dc39f6e
#
_entry.id   b95b753003ec195ab1d7fff78dc39f6e
#
_cell.length_a   1.000
_cell.length_b   1.000
_cell.length_c   1.000
_cell.angle_alpha   90.00
_cell.angle_beta   90.00
_cell.angle_gamma   90.00
#
_symmetry.space_group_name_H-M   'P 1'
#
loop_
_entity.id
_entity.type
_entity.pdbx_description
1 polymer ?
#
loop_
_entity_poly.entity_id
_entity_poly.type
_entity_poly.pdbx_seq_one_letter_code
_entity_poly.pdbx_strand_id
1 'polypeptide(L)'
;GYPGQNARWPNVSLDAVAKDAKMRRQLLAQLRDVNLNKLSENSRLDWLLVEKSLADQLAGEEFPGEFILIHQRAGVQQDIADTLTMMPKRNRQDFVDRLSRLKNAAAYIEQNIAMLREGLARGVTPPKVTLRDVPEQIRNTIPANIDTSPLLSSFDDYPASITEAEQRDISAQAREIVATSVYPAFQALLKFMLDEYLLSANNSIALRDMPNGENWYRHRVNYFTTTDLTPEAIHKLGLSEVKRIRGEMDKVIADSGFTGTFSEFTDFLRTDKQFYKSTAEELLTGYRD
;
A
#
# COMPACT_ATOMS: atom_id res chain seq x y z
N GLY A 1 5.71 -3.00 -18.93
CA GLY A 1 6.64 -2.33 -18.02
C GLY A 1 7.83 -1.75 -18.75
N TYR A 2 8.56 -0.86 -18.13
CA TYR A 2 9.79 -0.30 -18.71
C TYR A 2 10.88 -1.38 -18.72
N PRO A 3 11.67 -1.51 -19.82
CA PRO A 3 12.74 -2.49 -19.92
C PRO A 3 13.72 -2.42 -18.72
N GLY A 4 14.08 -3.57 -18.16
CA GLY A 4 15.02 -3.70 -17.05
C GLY A 4 14.51 -3.33 -15.66
N GLN A 5 13.26 -2.88 -15.52
CA GLN A 5 12.68 -2.56 -14.19
C GLN A 5 12.21 -3.81 -13.46
N ASN A 6 11.87 -4.88 -14.17
CA ASN A 6 11.41 -6.12 -13.54
C ASN A 6 12.47 -6.77 -12.65
N ALA A 7 13.75 -6.56 -12.93
CA ALA A 7 14.87 -7.14 -12.18
C ALA A 7 15.26 -6.36 -10.91
N ARG A 8 14.61 -5.23 -10.59
CA ARG A 8 15.09 -4.28 -9.57
C ARG A 8 14.02 -3.95 -8.53
N TRP A 9 14.45 -3.72 -7.30
CA TRP A 9 13.67 -3.05 -6.26
C TRP A 9 13.85 -1.52 -6.36
N PRO A 10 12.87 -0.73 -5.89
CA PRO A 10 13.07 0.70 -5.71
C PRO A 10 14.16 0.94 -4.66
N ASN A 11 14.93 2.02 -4.84
CA ASN A 11 15.84 2.48 -3.80
C ASN A 11 15.04 3.39 -2.86
N VAL A 12 14.93 3.00 -1.60
CA VAL A 12 14.17 3.74 -0.56
C VAL A 12 15.08 4.51 0.40
N SER A 13 16.39 4.60 0.12
CA SER A 13 17.33 5.35 0.96
C SER A 13 17.05 6.86 0.97
N LEU A 14 17.52 7.57 2.01
CA LEU A 14 17.42 9.02 2.11
C LEU A 14 18.03 9.74 0.90
N ASP A 15 19.14 9.24 0.38
CA ASP A 15 19.78 9.80 -0.83
C ASP A 15 18.86 9.67 -2.06
N ALA A 16 18.16 8.56 -2.20
CA ALA A 16 17.20 8.38 -3.28
C ALA A 16 16.00 9.31 -3.10
N VAL A 17 15.45 9.44 -1.90
CA VAL A 17 14.37 10.39 -1.58
C VAL A 17 14.79 11.82 -1.94
N ALA A 18 15.97 12.25 -1.53
CA ALA A 18 16.49 13.59 -1.84
C ALA A 18 16.71 13.81 -3.35
N LYS A 19 17.19 12.78 -4.06
CA LYS A 19 17.37 12.83 -5.52
C LYS A 19 16.04 12.94 -6.25
N ASP A 20 15.05 12.18 -5.84
CA ASP A 20 13.70 12.20 -6.42
C ASP A 20 13.03 13.56 -6.18
N ALA A 21 13.19 14.13 -4.97
CA ALA A 21 12.72 15.48 -4.65
C ALA A 21 13.34 16.53 -5.57
N LYS A 22 14.66 16.47 -5.78
CA LYS A 22 15.37 17.36 -6.70
C LYS A 22 14.84 17.21 -8.14
N MET A 23 14.65 15.99 -8.59
CA MET A 23 14.11 15.71 -9.92
C MET A 23 12.68 16.28 -10.08
N ARG A 24 11.81 16.09 -9.10
CA ARG A 24 10.45 16.66 -9.11
C ARG A 24 10.46 18.19 -9.23
N ARG A 25 11.34 18.88 -8.48
CA ARG A 25 11.48 20.35 -8.60
C ARG A 25 11.92 20.77 -9.99
N GLN A 26 12.87 20.06 -10.59
CA GLN A 26 13.33 20.35 -11.95
C GLN A 26 12.22 20.12 -12.98
N LEU A 27 11.49 19.01 -12.88
CA LEU A 27 10.37 18.73 -13.78
C LEU A 27 9.25 19.76 -13.65
N LEU A 28 8.91 20.18 -12.42
CA LEU A 28 7.90 21.22 -12.21
C LEU A 28 8.33 22.57 -12.81
N ALA A 29 9.61 22.94 -12.66
CA ALA A 29 10.14 24.14 -13.27
C ALA A 29 10.04 24.10 -14.81
N GLN A 30 10.50 22.99 -15.43
CA GLN A 30 10.38 22.80 -16.88
C GLN A 30 8.94 22.80 -17.36
N LEU A 31 8.02 22.19 -16.61
CA LEU A 31 6.60 22.18 -16.95
C LEU A 31 6.01 23.60 -16.93
N ARG A 32 6.40 24.43 -15.96
CA ARG A 32 5.93 25.82 -15.83
C ARG A 32 6.47 26.74 -16.91
N ASP A 33 7.57 26.40 -17.58
CA ASP A 33 8.09 27.12 -18.75
C ASP A 33 7.29 26.86 -20.03
N VAL A 34 6.38 25.88 -20.03
CA VAL A 34 5.56 25.55 -21.19
C VAL A 34 4.52 26.64 -21.45
N ASN A 35 4.48 27.16 -22.69
CA ASN A 35 3.49 28.15 -23.09
C ASN A 35 2.10 27.51 -23.28
N LEU A 36 1.22 27.70 -22.31
CA LEU A 36 -0.14 27.12 -22.28
C LEU A 36 -1.00 27.55 -23.48
N ASN A 37 -0.74 28.73 -24.06
CA ASN A 37 -1.52 29.23 -25.20
C ASN A 37 -1.24 28.46 -26.51
N LYS A 38 -0.16 27.68 -26.55
CA LYS A 38 0.21 26.80 -27.67
C LYS A 38 -0.31 25.38 -27.53
N LEU A 39 -0.92 25.04 -26.39
CA LEU A 39 -1.44 23.71 -26.13
C LEU A 39 -2.88 23.57 -26.60
N SER A 40 -3.22 22.35 -27.06
CA SER A 40 -4.62 21.94 -27.22
C SER A 40 -5.32 21.88 -25.86
N GLU A 41 -6.65 21.82 -25.84
CA GLU A 41 -7.45 21.73 -24.63
C GLU A 41 -7.06 20.49 -23.81
N ASN A 42 -6.93 19.33 -24.45
CA ASN A 42 -6.51 18.08 -23.79
C ASN A 42 -5.09 18.22 -23.20
N SER A 43 -4.14 18.75 -23.97
CA SER A 43 -2.77 18.92 -23.47
C SER A 43 -2.69 19.94 -22.32
N ARG A 44 -3.60 20.93 -22.29
CA ARG A 44 -3.71 21.85 -21.15
C ARG A 44 -4.23 21.17 -19.91
N LEU A 45 -5.21 20.26 -20.06
CA LEU A 45 -5.70 19.44 -18.95
C LEU A 45 -4.58 18.52 -18.41
N ASP A 46 -3.85 17.85 -19.30
CA ASP A 46 -2.69 17.01 -18.89
C ASP A 46 -1.65 17.85 -18.13
N TRP A 47 -1.36 19.07 -18.61
CA TRP A 47 -0.46 19.99 -17.94
C TRP A 47 -0.93 20.32 -16.52
N LEU A 48 -2.22 20.66 -16.35
CA LEU A 48 -2.80 20.99 -15.05
C LEU A 48 -2.71 19.79 -14.07
N LEU A 49 -2.99 18.59 -14.55
CA LEU A 49 -2.93 17.37 -13.72
C LEU A 49 -1.50 17.05 -13.29
N VAL A 50 -0.54 17.17 -14.20
CA VAL A 50 0.88 16.91 -13.90
C VAL A 50 1.44 18.01 -12.98
N GLU A 51 1.12 19.29 -13.23
CA GLU A 51 1.53 20.41 -12.38
C GLU A 51 1.03 20.24 -10.95
N LYS A 52 -0.27 19.97 -10.80
CA LYS A 52 -0.87 19.71 -9.49
C LYS A 52 -0.22 18.51 -8.81
N SER A 53 -0.02 17.40 -9.51
CA SER A 53 0.60 16.21 -8.95
C SER A 53 2.03 16.46 -8.44
N LEU A 54 2.84 17.18 -9.21
CA LEU A 54 4.20 17.53 -8.80
C LEU A 54 4.22 18.53 -7.64
N ALA A 55 3.34 19.54 -7.67
CA ALA A 55 3.21 20.53 -6.61
C ALA A 55 2.77 19.89 -5.28
N ASP A 56 1.76 19.01 -5.33
CA ASP A 56 1.27 18.27 -4.15
C ASP A 56 2.35 17.35 -3.54
N GLN A 57 3.11 16.65 -4.39
CA GLN A 57 4.22 15.80 -3.93
C GLN A 57 5.32 16.64 -3.26
N LEU A 58 5.68 17.78 -3.84
CA LEU A 58 6.68 18.68 -3.27
C LEU A 58 6.21 19.33 -1.96
N ALA A 59 4.94 19.70 -1.85
CA ALA A 59 4.36 20.18 -0.60
C ALA A 59 4.37 19.09 0.48
N GLY A 60 4.19 17.83 0.09
CA GLY A 60 4.28 16.69 0.99
C GLY A 60 5.69 16.41 1.55
N GLU A 61 6.75 16.89 0.87
CA GLU A 61 8.15 16.70 1.32
C GLU A 61 8.51 17.45 2.61
N GLU A 62 7.66 18.39 3.05
CA GLU A 62 7.81 19.04 4.36
C GLU A 62 7.53 18.09 5.54
N PHE A 63 6.90 16.95 5.26
CA PHE A 63 6.46 15.99 6.26
C PHE A 63 7.18 14.64 6.08
N PRO A 64 7.61 14.01 7.17
CA PRO A 64 8.49 12.85 7.16
C PRO A 64 7.73 11.53 6.86
N GLY A 65 6.87 11.53 5.83
CA GLY A 65 6.05 10.39 5.43
C GLY A 65 6.86 9.20 4.90
N GLU A 66 8.10 9.45 4.43
CA GLU A 66 9.04 8.45 3.94
C GLU A 66 9.49 7.45 4.99
N PHE A 67 9.27 7.72 6.28
CA PHE A 67 9.61 6.80 7.37
C PHE A 67 8.45 5.87 7.78
N ILE A 68 7.24 6.09 7.24
CA ILE A 68 6.07 5.24 7.53
C ILE A 68 5.97 4.14 6.47
N LEU A 69 6.88 3.15 6.54
CA LEU A 69 7.07 2.14 5.51
C LEU A 69 6.42 0.79 5.83
N ILE A 70 5.98 0.57 7.07
CA ILE A 70 5.52 -0.75 7.51
C ILE A 70 4.29 -0.65 8.42
N HIS A 71 3.27 -1.43 8.12
CA HIS A 71 2.10 -1.66 8.96
C HIS A 71 1.40 -2.96 8.54
N GLN A 72 0.33 -3.40 9.26
CA GLN A 72 -0.32 -4.69 9.03
C GLN A 72 -0.89 -4.90 7.60
N ARG A 73 -1.04 -3.84 6.79
CA ARG A 73 -1.63 -3.93 5.44
C ARG A 73 -0.64 -3.72 4.31
N ALA A 74 0.56 -3.24 4.60
CA ALA A 74 1.61 -2.99 3.60
C ALA A 74 2.99 -2.92 4.26
N GLY A 75 4.02 -3.13 3.47
CA GLY A 75 5.42 -3.01 3.82
C GLY A 75 6.24 -4.18 3.33
N VAL A 76 7.54 -4.08 3.50
CA VAL A 76 8.52 -5.03 2.95
C VAL A 76 8.24 -6.49 3.33
N GLN A 77 7.55 -6.76 4.45
CA GLN A 77 7.15 -8.10 4.89
C GLN A 77 6.13 -8.77 3.95
N GLN A 78 5.40 -8.00 3.15
CA GLN A 78 4.43 -8.48 2.17
C GLN A 78 4.89 -8.18 0.74
N ASP A 79 5.45 -7.00 0.50
CA ASP A 79 5.78 -6.47 -0.83
C ASP A 79 6.65 -7.42 -1.65
N ILE A 80 7.57 -8.17 -0.99
CA ILE A 80 8.50 -9.05 -1.71
C ILE A 80 7.76 -10.24 -2.33
N ALA A 81 6.97 -10.96 -1.55
CA ALA A 81 6.20 -12.11 -2.04
C ALA A 81 5.15 -11.69 -3.06
N ASP A 82 4.41 -10.61 -2.77
CA ASP A 82 3.37 -10.09 -3.65
C ASP A 82 3.94 -9.63 -5.00
N THR A 83 5.06 -8.89 -4.97
CA THR A 83 5.72 -8.44 -6.19
C THR A 83 6.20 -9.62 -7.04
N LEU A 84 6.87 -10.60 -6.44
CA LEU A 84 7.31 -11.80 -7.16
C LEU A 84 6.13 -12.55 -7.80
N THR A 85 5.00 -12.63 -7.11
CA THR A 85 3.79 -13.27 -7.62
C THR A 85 3.17 -12.53 -8.80
N MET A 86 3.14 -11.18 -8.75
CA MET A 86 2.59 -10.33 -9.80
C MET A 86 3.50 -10.18 -11.04
N MET A 87 4.78 -10.54 -10.93
CA MET A 87 5.70 -10.43 -12.06
C MET A 87 5.30 -11.36 -13.22
N PRO A 88 5.57 -10.96 -14.47
CA PRO A 88 5.33 -11.82 -15.64
C PRO A 88 6.04 -13.17 -15.53
N LYS A 89 5.43 -14.24 -16.07
CA LYS A 89 5.97 -15.61 -16.12
C LYS A 89 5.80 -16.28 -17.49
N ARG A 90 5.98 -15.53 -18.57
CA ARG A 90 5.68 -15.93 -19.94
C ARG A 90 6.83 -16.67 -20.64
N ASN A 91 8.05 -16.40 -20.22
CA ASN A 91 9.26 -16.89 -20.87
C ASN A 91 10.44 -16.94 -19.89
N ARG A 92 11.57 -17.50 -20.33
CA ARG A 92 12.79 -17.63 -19.52
C ARG A 92 13.32 -16.31 -18.96
N GLN A 93 13.23 -15.21 -19.74
CA GLN A 93 13.71 -13.89 -19.26
C GLN A 93 12.90 -13.39 -18.06
N ASP A 94 11.59 -13.62 -18.04
CA ASP A 94 10.76 -13.24 -16.90
C ASP A 94 11.23 -13.95 -15.60
N PHE A 95 11.71 -15.19 -15.67
CA PHE A 95 12.28 -15.90 -14.51
C PHE A 95 13.70 -15.44 -14.15
N VAL A 96 14.51 -15.07 -15.14
CA VAL A 96 15.81 -14.42 -14.88
C VAL A 96 15.62 -13.10 -14.12
N ASP A 97 14.63 -12.30 -14.52
CA ASP A 97 14.30 -11.05 -13.85
C ASP A 97 13.78 -11.30 -12.41
N ARG A 98 12.96 -12.34 -12.19
CA ARG A 98 12.49 -12.74 -10.85
C ARG A 98 13.65 -13.17 -9.96
N LEU A 99 14.55 -14.02 -10.45
CA LEU A 99 15.76 -14.44 -9.71
C LEU A 99 16.62 -13.23 -9.35
N SER A 100 16.81 -12.31 -10.29
CA SER A 100 17.57 -11.08 -10.05
C SER A 100 16.90 -10.24 -8.96
N ARG A 101 15.60 -10.06 -9.03
CA ARG A 101 14.84 -9.32 -8.00
C ARG A 101 14.93 -10.01 -6.65
N LEU A 102 14.75 -11.32 -6.61
CA LEU A 102 14.86 -12.13 -5.38
C LEU A 102 16.25 -12.01 -4.75
N LYS A 103 17.32 -12.07 -5.56
CA LYS A 103 18.71 -11.90 -5.12
C LYS A 103 18.95 -10.54 -4.45
N ASN A 104 18.28 -9.49 -4.92
CA ASN A 104 18.41 -8.14 -4.39
C ASN A 104 17.41 -7.82 -3.25
N ALA A 105 16.57 -8.80 -2.85
CA ALA A 105 15.56 -8.58 -1.81
C ALA A 105 16.19 -8.31 -0.43
N ALA A 106 17.30 -8.97 -0.09
CA ALA A 106 18.01 -8.72 1.17
C ALA A 106 18.46 -7.27 1.31
N ALA A 107 19.07 -6.69 0.29
CA ALA A 107 19.49 -5.29 0.29
C ALA A 107 18.27 -4.33 0.39
N TYR A 108 17.15 -4.69 -0.22
CA TYR A 108 15.92 -3.91 -0.09
C TYR A 108 15.35 -3.96 1.34
N ILE A 109 15.38 -5.13 2.00
CA ILE A 109 15.01 -5.27 3.42
C ILE A 109 15.91 -4.42 4.31
N GLU A 110 17.24 -4.47 4.09
CA GLU A 110 18.21 -3.69 4.85
C GLU A 110 17.98 -2.18 4.72
N GLN A 111 17.69 -1.69 3.50
CA GLN A 111 17.33 -0.28 3.30
C GLN A 111 16.06 0.09 4.07
N ASN A 112 15.04 -0.77 4.08
CA ASN A 112 13.83 -0.53 4.86
C ASN A 112 14.13 -0.47 6.35
N ILE A 113 14.94 -1.39 6.90
CA ILE A 113 15.36 -1.35 8.31
C ILE A 113 16.07 -0.02 8.63
N ALA A 114 16.98 0.43 7.76
CA ALA A 114 17.70 1.69 7.96
C ALA A 114 16.75 2.89 7.99
N MET A 115 15.79 2.95 7.07
CA MET A 115 14.77 4.02 7.04
C MET A 115 13.84 3.99 8.26
N LEU A 116 13.39 2.79 8.67
CA LEU A 116 12.57 2.63 9.86
C LEU A 116 13.32 3.06 11.13
N ARG A 117 14.62 2.74 11.22
CA ARG A 117 15.47 3.16 12.35
C ARG A 117 15.66 4.68 12.38
N GLU A 118 15.83 5.31 11.24
CA GLU A 118 15.90 6.78 11.13
C GLU A 118 14.57 7.43 11.53
N GLY A 119 13.43 6.86 11.07
CA GLY A 119 12.10 7.29 11.50
C GLY A 119 11.93 7.20 13.01
N LEU A 120 12.37 6.09 13.60
CA LEU A 120 12.35 5.89 15.05
C LEU A 120 13.16 6.97 15.79
N ALA A 121 14.38 7.27 15.32
CA ALA A 121 15.23 8.30 15.88
C ALA A 121 14.62 9.70 15.79
N ARG A 122 13.77 9.95 14.79
CA ARG A 122 13.03 11.22 14.61
C ARG A 122 11.67 11.25 15.31
N GLY A 123 11.26 10.19 15.99
CA GLY A 123 9.93 10.07 16.61
C GLY A 123 8.78 9.89 15.60
N VAL A 124 9.09 9.42 14.38
CA VAL A 124 8.13 9.20 13.30
C VAL A 124 7.97 7.71 13.08
N THR A 125 6.90 7.17 13.62
CA THR A 125 6.53 5.74 13.45
C THR A 125 5.04 5.61 13.23
N PRO A 126 4.56 4.54 12.57
CA PRO A 126 3.15 4.21 12.60
C PRO A 126 2.66 4.00 14.04
N PRO A 127 1.37 4.16 14.31
CA PRO A 127 0.78 3.78 15.60
C PRO A 127 1.10 2.31 15.95
N LYS A 128 1.50 2.04 17.16
CA LYS A 128 1.89 0.70 17.63
C LYS A 128 0.80 -0.36 17.36
N VAL A 129 -0.47 0.03 17.46
CA VAL A 129 -1.60 -0.86 17.18
C VAL A 129 -1.61 -1.37 15.73
N THR A 130 -1.11 -0.59 14.78
CA THR A 130 -1.03 -0.99 13.36
C THR A 130 0.15 -1.89 13.04
N LEU A 131 1.04 -2.08 14.00
CA LEU A 131 2.25 -2.92 13.91
C LEU A 131 2.07 -4.29 14.57
N ARG A 132 0.98 -4.51 15.30
CA ARG A 132 0.74 -5.69 16.14
C ARG A 132 0.97 -7.01 15.40
N ASP A 133 0.47 -7.11 14.18
CA ASP A 133 0.47 -8.36 13.41
C ASP A 133 1.71 -8.50 12.49
N VAL A 134 2.54 -7.45 12.39
CA VAL A 134 3.73 -7.43 11.51
C VAL A 134 4.75 -8.54 11.86
N PRO A 135 5.11 -8.81 13.13
CA PRO A 135 6.03 -9.89 13.44
C PRO A 135 5.54 -11.26 12.99
N GLU A 136 4.23 -11.52 13.07
CA GLU A 136 3.66 -12.78 12.62
C GLU A 136 3.65 -12.88 11.09
N GLN A 137 3.36 -11.79 10.40
CA GLN A 137 3.47 -11.71 8.94
C GLN A 137 4.89 -12.02 8.47
N ILE A 138 5.92 -11.51 9.17
CA ILE A 138 7.32 -11.83 8.86
C ILE A 138 7.59 -13.33 9.07
N ARG A 139 7.14 -13.93 10.21
CA ARG A 139 7.31 -15.36 10.45
C ARG A 139 6.66 -16.22 9.38
N ASN A 140 5.48 -15.84 8.92
CA ASN A 140 4.75 -16.54 7.85
C ASN A 140 5.48 -16.46 6.50
N THR A 141 6.29 -15.42 6.27
CA THR A 141 7.13 -15.31 5.08
C THR A 141 8.35 -16.24 5.13
N ILE A 142 8.87 -16.52 6.33
CA ILE A 142 10.04 -17.39 6.59
C ILE A 142 9.70 -18.61 7.44
N PRO A 143 8.76 -19.49 7.01
CA PRO A 143 8.42 -20.68 7.78
C PRO A 143 9.62 -21.62 7.96
N ALA A 144 9.57 -22.48 8.98
CA ALA A 144 10.65 -23.45 9.26
C ALA A 144 10.88 -24.41 8.10
N ASN A 145 9.82 -24.82 7.40
CA ASN A 145 9.94 -25.54 6.13
C ASN A 145 9.99 -24.53 4.98
N ILE A 146 11.16 -24.38 4.37
CA ILE A 146 11.37 -23.44 3.26
C ILE A 146 10.49 -23.73 2.05
N ASP A 147 10.08 -24.98 1.82
CA ASP A 147 9.24 -25.36 0.68
C ASP A 147 7.82 -24.79 0.78
N THR A 148 7.41 -24.37 1.98
CA THR A 148 6.12 -23.71 2.19
C THR A 148 6.21 -22.19 2.19
N SER A 149 7.39 -21.65 1.88
CA SER A 149 7.58 -20.20 1.84
C SER A 149 6.84 -19.55 0.68
N PRO A 150 6.06 -18.49 0.91
CA PRO A 150 5.40 -17.74 -0.16
C PRO A 150 6.40 -17.10 -1.14
N LEU A 151 7.67 -16.94 -0.75
CA LEU A 151 8.74 -16.45 -1.63
C LEU A 151 9.06 -17.40 -2.78
N LEU A 152 8.79 -18.69 -2.63
CA LEU A 152 9.03 -19.72 -3.64
C LEU A 152 7.83 -20.00 -4.53
N SER A 153 6.61 -19.64 -4.11
CA SER A 153 5.38 -19.95 -4.85
C SER A 153 5.37 -19.41 -6.28
N SER A 154 6.12 -18.33 -6.55
CA SER A 154 6.25 -17.77 -7.90
C SER A 154 7.21 -18.55 -8.81
N PHE A 155 7.85 -19.62 -8.30
CA PHE A 155 8.77 -20.51 -9.00
C PHE A 155 8.25 -21.95 -9.08
N ASP A 156 6.96 -22.17 -8.89
CA ASP A 156 6.33 -23.51 -8.96
C ASP A 156 5.53 -23.74 -10.24
N ASP A 157 5.19 -22.69 -10.99
CA ASP A 157 4.36 -22.73 -12.20
C ASP A 157 5.11 -22.11 -13.37
N TYR A 158 5.47 -22.95 -14.34
CA TYR A 158 6.27 -22.58 -15.51
C TYR A 158 5.49 -22.75 -16.82
N PRO A 159 5.69 -21.86 -17.81
CA PRO A 159 5.12 -22.04 -19.14
C PRO A 159 5.79 -23.21 -19.85
N ALA A 160 5.08 -23.82 -20.81
CA ALA A 160 5.57 -24.97 -21.59
C ALA A 160 6.86 -24.68 -22.40
N SER A 161 7.23 -23.41 -22.57
CA SER A 161 8.45 -23.00 -23.25
C SER A 161 9.73 -23.18 -22.41
N ILE A 162 9.60 -23.49 -21.11
CA ILE A 162 10.72 -23.72 -20.18
C ILE A 162 10.84 -25.22 -19.94
N THR A 163 11.96 -25.80 -20.32
CA THR A 163 12.22 -27.23 -20.17
C THR A 163 12.29 -27.64 -18.70
N GLU A 164 11.99 -28.91 -18.40
CA GLU A 164 12.09 -29.41 -17.01
C GLU A 164 13.48 -29.24 -16.39
N ALA A 165 14.55 -29.30 -17.19
CA ALA A 165 15.91 -29.06 -16.71
C ALA A 165 16.10 -27.62 -16.27
N GLU A 166 15.59 -26.65 -17.06
CA GLU A 166 15.61 -25.22 -16.72
C GLU A 166 14.70 -24.92 -15.51
N GLN A 167 13.53 -25.55 -15.42
CA GLN A 167 12.64 -25.40 -14.25
C GLN A 167 13.35 -25.83 -12.97
N ARG A 168 14.00 -27.00 -12.97
CA ARG A 168 14.78 -27.50 -11.83
C ARG A 168 15.91 -26.54 -11.44
N ASP A 169 16.64 -26.02 -12.42
CA ASP A 169 17.76 -25.08 -12.20
C ASP A 169 17.25 -23.76 -11.60
N ILE A 170 16.20 -23.18 -12.15
CA ILE A 170 15.59 -21.93 -11.67
C ILE A 170 15.04 -22.10 -10.24
N SER A 171 14.32 -23.18 -9.97
CA SER A 171 13.78 -23.46 -8.64
C SER A 171 14.89 -23.70 -7.62
N ALA A 172 15.97 -24.40 -7.98
CA ALA A 172 17.14 -24.62 -7.13
C ALA A 172 17.83 -23.29 -6.78
N GLN A 173 18.06 -22.42 -7.77
CA GLN A 173 18.63 -21.10 -7.57
C GLN A 173 17.73 -20.23 -6.67
N ALA A 174 16.44 -20.21 -6.90
CA ALA A 174 15.50 -19.46 -6.06
C ALA A 174 15.56 -19.92 -4.61
N ARG A 175 15.54 -21.25 -4.39
CA ARG A 175 15.64 -21.86 -3.06
C ARG A 175 16.94 -21.50 -2.34
N GLU A 176 18.09 -21.56 -3.06
CA GLU A 176 19.38 -21.18 -2.51
C GLU A 176 19.40 -19.71 -2.09
N ILE A 177 18.94 -18.80 -2.96
CA ILE A 177 18.85 -17.36 -2.67
C ILE A 177 17.97 -17.11 -1.44
N VAL A 178 16.81 -17.73 -1.38
CA VAL A 178 15.89 -17.59 -0.23
C VAL A 178 16.57 -18.06 1.05
N ALA A 179 17.21 -19.24 1.03
CA ALA A 179 17.84 -19.82 2.23
C ALA A 179 19.04 -19.01 2.73
N THR A 180 19.89 -18.56 1.79
CA THR A 180 21.20 -17.99 2.16
C THR A 180 21.22 -16.48 2.27
N SER A 181 20.22 -15.79 1.71
CA SER A 181 20.20 -14.32 1.64
C SER A 181 18.88 -13.73 2.20
N VAL A 182 17.73 -14.17 1.68
CA VAL A 182 16.46 -13.51 2.00
C VAL A 182 15.97 -13.87 3.41
N TYR A 183 16.06 -15.13 3.80
CA TYR A 183 15.68 -15.54 5.16
C TYR A 183 16.51 -14.85 6.24
N PRO A 184 17.85 -14.79 6.17
CA PRO A 184 18.63 -14.02 7.13
C PRO A 184 18.24 -12.54 7.20
N ALA A 185 17.92 -11.92 6.08
CA ALA A 185 17.46 -10.51 6.06
C ALA A 185 16.10 -10.35 6.75
N PHE A 186 15.14 -11.24 6.51
CA PHE A 186 13.86 -11.23 7.23
C PHE A 186 14.01 -11.55 8.72
N GLN A 187 14.95 -12.43 9.11
CA GLN A 187 15.27 -12.66 10.51
C GLN A 187 15.81 -11.39 11.18
N ALA A 188 16.68 -10.65 10.47
CA ALA A 188 17.17 -9.35 10.94
C ALA A 188 16.04 -8.32 11.08
N LEU A 189 15.10 -8.27 10.11
CA LEU A 189 13.90 -7.44 10.21
C LEU A 189 13.03 -7.82 11.40
N LEU A 190 12.77 -9.12 11.60
CA LEU A 190 11.98 -9.60 12.74
C LEU A 190 12.63 -9.21 14.07
N LYS A 191 13.93 -9.43 14.18
CA LYS A 191 14.70 -9.04 15.38
C LYS A 191 14.60 -7.53 15.63
N PHE A 192 14.82 -6.70 14.61
CA PHE A 192 14.69 -5.24 14.71
C PHE A 192 13.26 -4.84 15.15
N MET A 193 12.23 -5.46 14.58
CA MET A 193 10.84 -5.18 14.95
C MET A 193 10.57 -5.48 16.42
N LEU A 194 11.05 -6.62 16.94
CA LEU A 194 10.78 -7.07 18.31
C LEU A 194 11.63 -6.33 19.35
N ASP A 195 12.91 -6.12 19.06
CA ASP A 195 13.87 -5.64 20.05
C ASP A 195 13.96 -4.10 20.10
N GLU A 196 13.63 -3.41 19.01
CA GLU A 196 13.79 -1.97 18.90
C GLU A 196 12.46 -1.28 18.53
N TYR A 197 11.87 -1.61 17.39
CA TYR A 197 10.85 -0.80 16.75
C TYR A 197 9.52 -0.79 17.50
N LEU A 198 8.99 -1.97 17.85
CA LEU A 198 7.73 -2.11 18.58
C LEU A 198 7.80 -1.56 20.01
N LEU A 199 8.98 -1.61 20.63
CA LEU A 199 9.15 -1.07 21.99
C LEU A 199 9.01 0.44 22.04
N SER A 200 9.47 1.10 20.98
CA SER A 200 9.57 2.58 20.90
C SER A 200 8.57 3.21 19.95
N ALA A 201 7.70 2.41 19.29
CA ALA A 201 6.67 2.92 18.37
C ALA A 201 5.62 3.76 19.13
N ASN A 202 5.05 4.73 18.40
CA ASN A 202 4.07 5.67 18.96
C ASN A 202 2.80 4.92 19.44
N ASN A 203 2.37 5.20 20.67
CA ASN A 203 1.13 4.65 21.23
C ASN A 203 -0.11 5.40 20.75
N SER A 204 0.03 6.67 20.36
CA SER A 204 -1.08 7.46 19.83
C SER A 204 -1.44 7.03 18.42
N ILE A 205 -2.75 7.01 18.12
CA ILE A 205 -3.28 6.82 16.77
C ILE A 205 -3.44 8.14 15.99
N ALA A 206 -3.20 9.27 16.65
CA ALA A 206 -3.44 10.58 16.08
C ALA A 206 -2.17 11.14 15.42
N LEU A 207 -2.28 11.48 14.13
CA LEU A 207 -1.16 12.08 13.38
C LEU A 207 -0.64 13.38 14.02
N ARG A 208 -1.54 14.16 14.66
CA ARG A 208 -1.18 15.40 15.35
C ARG A 208 -0.15 15.22 16.47
N ASP A 209 -0.02 14.01 17.01
CA ASP A 209 0.91 13.72 18.11
C ASP A 209 2.33 13.38 17.60
N MET A 210 2.52 13.36 16.29
CA MET A 210 3.84 13.25 15.65
C MET A 210 4.52 14.64 15.54
N PRO A 211 5.83 14.70 15.32
CA PRO A 211 6.52 15.94 15.02
C PRO A 211 5.85 16.70 13.87
N ASN A 212 5.51 17.98 14.08
CA ASN A 212 4.74 18.82 13.14
C ASN A 212 3.38 18.22 12.70
N GLY A 213 2.79 17.37 13.53
CA GLY A 213 1.66 16.52 13.18
C GLY A 213 0.37 17.28 12.88
N GLU A 214 0.11 18.43 13.52
CA GLU A 214 -1.06 19.26 13.20
C GLU A 214 -1.01 19.81 11.76
N ASN A 215 0.15 20.35 11.36
CA ASN A 215 0.33 20.84 9.99
C ASN A 215 0.32 19.69 8.98
N TRP A 216 0.91 18.56 9.35
CA TRP A 216 0.86 17.37 8.55
C TRP A 216 -0.58 16.88 8.33
N TYR A 217 -1.39 16.84 9.39
CA TYR A 217 -2.80 16.46 9.28
C TYR A 217 -3.59 17.44 8.41
N ARG A 218 -3.38 18.76 8.57
CA ARG A 218 -4.01 19.78 7.72
C ARG A 218 -3.61 19.64 6.26
N HIS A 219 -2.34 19.39 5.96
CA HIS A 219 -1.86 19.09 4.61
C HIS A 219 -2.56 17.84 4.03
N ARG A 220 -2.67 16.76 4.79
CA ARG A 220 -3.38 15.54 4.35
C ARG A 220 -4.85 15.80 4.08
N VAL A 221 -5.52 16.56 4.92
CA VAL A 221 -6.92 16.97 4.70
C VAL A 221 -7.06 17.71 3.39
N ASN A 222 -6.26 18.76 3.16
CA ASN A 222 -6.28 19.52 1.90
C ASN A 222 -5.99 18.61 0.69
N TYR A 223 -4.97 17.77 0.76
CA TYR A 223 -4.61 16.84 -0.31
C TYR A 223 -5.77 15.91 -0.71
N PHE A 224 -6.47 15.30 0.26
CA PHE A 224 -7.54 14.36 -0.03
C PHE A 224 -8.87 15.00 -0.38
N THR A 225 -9.17 16.15 0.20
CA THR A 225 -10.46 16.83 -0.03
C THR A 225 -10.38 17.84 -1.17
N THR A 226 -9.17 18.25 -1.57
CA THR A 226 -8.93 19.35 -2.53
C THR A 226 -9.62 20.65 -2.13
N THR A 227 -9.85 20.87 -0.83
CA THR A 227 -10.50 22.07 -0.27
C THR A 227 -9.63 22.68 0.82
N ASP A 228 -9.90 23.95 1.13
CA ASP A 228 -9.24 24.70 2.21
C ASP A 228 -10.02 24.60 3.55
N LEU A 229 -10.96 23.66 3.64
CA LEU A 229 -11.72 23.46 4.87
C LEU A 229 -10.81 22.95 6.00
N THR A 230 -11.03 23.50 7.21
CA THR A 230 -10.33 23.01 8.40
C THR A 230 -10.85 21.63 8.83
N PRO A 231 -10.05 20.83 9.54
CA PRO A 231 -10.51 19.57 10.12
C PRO A 231 -11.79 19.71 10.94
N GLU A 232 -11.93 20.80 11.73
CA GLU A 232 -13.10 21.09 12.55
C GLU A 232 -14.33 21.40 11.70
N ALA A 233 -14.16 22.14 10.60
CA ALA A 233 -15.26 22.43 9.68
C ALA A 233 -15.76 21.15 9.00
N ILE A 234 -14.85 20.28 8.56
CA ILE A 234 -15.19 18.98 7.97
C ILE A 234 -15.89 18.07 8.99
N HIS A 235 -15.40 18.04 10.23
CA HIS A 235 -16.04 17.27 11.30
C HIS A 235 -17.48 17.72 11.56
N LYS A 236 -17.72 19.04 11.66
CA LYS A 236 -19.07 19.61 11.83
C LYS A 236 -19.97 19.27 10.64
N LEU A 237 -19.43 19.40 9.41
CA LEU A 237 -20.15 18.99 8.19
C LEU A 237 -20.53 17.51 8.26
N GLY A 238 -19.57 16.64 8.61
CA GLY A 238 -19.81 15.21 8.77
C GLY A 238 -20.94 14.90 9.76
N LEU A 239 -20.95 15.54 10.92
CA LEU A 239 -22.03 15.38 11.91
C LEU A 239 -23.39 15.83 11.36
N SER A 240 -23.45 16.94 10.61
CA SER A 240 -24.68 17.42 9.99
C SER A 240 -25.20 16.47 8.92
N GLU A 241 -24.32 15.91 8.10
CA GLU A 241 -24.66 14.94 7.07
C GLU A 241 -25.11 13.60 7.65
N VAL A 242 -24.45 13.11 8.70
CA VAL A 242 -24.93 11.90 9.42
C VAL A 242 -26.35 12.10 9.93
N LYS A 243 -26.64 13.27 10.52
CA LYS A 243 -28.01 13.59 10.98
C LYS A 243 -29.00 13.66 9.82
N ARG A 244 -28.64 14.30 8.71
CA ARG A 244 -29.49 14.41 7.52
C ARG A 244 -29.78 13.02 6.94
N ILE A 245 -28.74 12.23 6.68
CA ILE A 245 -28.85 10.87 6.11
C ILE A 245 -29.70 9.99 7.04
N ARG A 246 -29.48 10.06 8.35
CA ARG A 246 -30.28 9.29 9.30
C ARG A 246 -31.77 9.64 9.21
N GLY A 247 -32.12 10.93 9.10
CA GLY A 247 -33.50 11.35 8.92
C GLY A 247 -34.12 10.88 7.59
N GLU A 248 -33.34 10.75 6.53
CA GLU A 248 -33.81 10.18 5.27
C GLU A 248 -33.97 8.67 5.37
N MET A 249 -33.07 7.96 6.05
CA MET A 249 -33.20 6.53 6.30
C MET A 249 -34.48 6.21 7.11
N ASP A 250 -34.78 7.00 8.14
CA ASP A 250 -35.97 6.81 8.94
C ASP A 250 -37.25 6.97 8.08
N LYS A 251 -37.28 7.88 7.10
CA LYS A 251 -38.36 8.01 6.12
C LYS A 251 -38.49 6.77 5.23
N VAL A 252 -37.37 6.30 4.67
CA VAL A 252 -37.35 5.10 3.81
C VAL A 252 -37.86 3.87 4.59
N ILE A 253 -37.48 3.72 5.85
CA ILE A 253 -37.97 2.65 6.72
C ILE A 253 -39.51 2.75 6.90
N ALA A 254 -40.01 3.94 7.18
CA ALA A 254 -41.44 4.16 7.31
C ALA A 254 -42.18 3.86 5.99
N ASP A 255 -41.66 4.32 4.86
CA ASP A 255 -42.25 4.11 3.53
C ASP A 255 -42.23 2.62 3.12
N SER A 256 -41.29 1.81 3.65
CA SER A 256 -41.23 0.36 3.42
C SER A 256 -42.33 -0.41 4.19
N GLY A 257 -43.08 0.23 5.08
CA GLY A 257 -44.06 -0.41 5.95
C GLY A 257 -43.47 -1.21 7.10
N PHE A 258 -42.15 -1.17 7.31
CA PHE A 258 -41.51 -1.85 8.42
C PHE A 258 -41.80 -1.12 9.73
N THR A 259 -42.23 -1.90 10.73
CA THR A 259 -42.54 -1.39 12.08
C THR A 259 -41.43 -1.83 13.04
N GLY A 260 -40.56 -0.92 13.43
CA GLY A 260 -39.47 -1.20 14.33
C GLY A 260 -38.40 -0.10 14.31
N THR A 261 -37.36 -0.31 15.09
CA THR A 261 -36.20 0.57 15.15
C THR A 261 -35.30 0.39 13.92
N PHE A 262 -34.41 1.33 13.70
CA PHE A 262 -33.36 1.21 12.65
C PHE A 262 -32.48 -0.04 12.81
N SER A 263 -32.14 -0.41 14.05
CA SER A 263 -31.37 -1.63 14.30
C SER A 263 -32.14 -2.87 13.87
N GLU A 264 -33.40 -2.96 14.23
CA GLU A 264 -34.27 -4.07 13.85
C GLU A 264 -34.49 -4.12 12.34
N PHE A 265 -34.56 -2.97 11.66
CA PHE A 265 -34.64 -2.93 10.20
C PHE A 265 -33.32 -3.42 9.56
N THR A 266 -32.17 -3.01 10.09
CA THR A 266 -30.89 -3.50 9.55
C THR A 266 -30.68 -4.99 9.80
N ASP A 267 -31.17 -5.53 10.93
CA ASP A 267 -31.14 -6.95 11.22
C ASP A 267 -32.10 -7.71 10.30
N PHE A 268 -33.31 -7.17 10.05
CA PHE A 268 -34.22 -7.70 9.05
C PHE A 268 -33.60 -7.80 7.67
N LEU A 269 -32.94 -6.73 7.18
CA LEU A 269 -32.24 -6.74 5.89
C LEU A 269 -31.11 -7.77 5.82
N ARG A 270 -30.43 -8.05 6.94
CA ARG A 270 -29.32 -8.99 7.02
C ARG A 270 -29.72 -10.44 7.17
N THR A 271 -30.90 -10.71 7.69
CA THR A 271 -31.31 -12.07 8.09
C THR A 271 -32.49 -12.62 7.34
N ASP A 272 -33.35 -11.76 6.76
CA ASP A 272 -34.52 -12.23 6.04
C ASP A 272 -34.13 -12.85 4.69
N LYS A 273 -34.63 -14.06 4.45
CA LYS A 273 -34.28 -14.87 3.28
C LYS A 273 -34.66 -14.23 1.95
N GLN A 274 -35.63 -13.28 1.93
CA GLN A 274 -36.01 -12.60 0.69
C GLN A 274 -34.87 -11.82 0.04
N PHE A 275 -33.87 -11.39 0.83
CA PHE A 275 -32.71 -10.62 0.35
C PHE A 275 -31.52 -11.49 -0.07
N TYR A 276 -31.60 -12.81 0.15
CA TYR A 276 -30.48 -13.72 -0.11
C TYR A 276 -30.88 -14.80 -1.10
N LYS A 277 -29.95 -15.17 -1.94
CA LYS A 277 -30.08 -16.27 -2.88
C LYS A 277 -29.25 -17.44 -2.40
N SER A 278 -29.79 -18.65 -2.57
CA SER A 278 -29.13 -19.88 -2.10
C SER A 278 -28.08 -20.41 -3.07
N THR A 279 -28.18 -20.02 -4.35
CA THR A 279 -27.26 -20.49 -5.41
C THR A 279 -26.76 -19.31 -6.24
N ALA A 280 -25.60 -19.51 -6.89
CA ALA A 280 -25.03 -18.53 -7.82
C ALA A 280 -25.96 -18.28 -9.03
N GLU A 281 -26.70 -19.30 -9.47
CA GLU A 281 -27.63 -19.21 -10.59
C GLU A 281 -28.86 -18.35 -10.25
N GLU A 282 -29.45 -18.56 -9.07
CA GLU A 282 -30.54 -17.70 -8.55
C GLU A 282 -30.09 -16.24 -8.40
N LEU A 283 -28.86 -16.02 -7.90
CA LEU A 283 -28.30 -14.69 -7.78
C LEU A 283 -28.15 -14.01 -9.15
N LEU A 284 -27.59 -14.70 -10.12
CA LEU A 284 -27.40 -14.19 -11.49
C LEU A 284 -28.75 -13.91 -12.19
N THR A 285 -29.76 -14.74 -11.95
CA THR A 285 -31.10 -14.53 -12.49
C THR A 285 -31.73 -13.27 -11.89
N GLY A 286 -31.64 -13.08 -10.57
CA GLY A 286 -32.16 -11.88 -9.91
C GLY A 286 -31.46 -10.58 -10.26
N TYR A 287 -30.27 -10.63 -10.90
CA TYR A 287 -29.60 -9.44 -11.45
C TYR A 287 -30.01 -9.14 -12.90
N ARG A 288 -30.65 -10.07 -13.61
CA ARG A 288 -31.09 -9.89 -15.00
C ARG A 288 -32.52 -9.39 -15.12
N ASP A 289 -33.33 -9.63 -14.08
CA ASP A 289 -34.71 -9.16 -13.93
C ASP A 289 -34.74 -7.75 -13.30
#